data_edac3b5b5ecd863e4adff6e33fcff9bf
#
_entry.id   edac3b5b5ecd863e4adff6e33fcff9bf
#
_cell.length_a   1.000
_cell.length_b   1.000
_cell.length_c   1.000
_cell.angle_alpha   90.00
_cell.angle_beta   90.00
_cell.angle_gamma   90.00
#
_symmetry.space_group_name_H-M   'P 1'
#
loop_
_entity.id
_entity.type
_entity.pdbx_description
1 polymer ?
#
loop_
_entity_poly.entity_id
_entity_poly.type
_entity_poly.pdbx_seq_one_letter_code
_entity_poly.pdbx_strand_id
1 'polypeptide(L)'
;MTASPDGTNLPPFVFHNQFQGWMEVYAPVQRYETYLNNHQEWFHRCAHPMKAEPVGQHGYILTIGRYGSHGYEVEPKIGLHLLPQEQGVYRIETIPVPEQPFLNYEVNFQAAMALVPMRANPDTDEELLHLNVVDYTRVNWELDLRVTMYFPRFIYRLPHGLVQGTGNRVLAQIVRHVSYRLTAKVQDDFHKTIGLNLGKRWRRKRFHAERVRVLTPTPDTLDEPAPPAA
;
A
#
# COMPACT_ATOMS: atom_id res chain seq x y z
N MET A 1 -0.51 -22.96 13.26
CA MET A 1 -1.97 -23.07 13.54
C MET A 1 -2.27 -22.11 14.66
N THR A 2 -2.65 -20.88 14.34
CA THR A 2 -3.01 -19.85 15.35
C THR A 2 -4.48 -20.02 15.68
N ALA A 3 -4.77 -20.38 16.93
CA ALA A 3 -6.13 -20.53 17.44
C ALA A 3 -6.80 -19.15 17.53
N SER A 4 -8.06 -19.07 17.11
CA SER A 4 -8.91 -17.89 17.33
C SER A 4 -9.01 -17.60 18.83
N PRO A 5 -8.97 -16.33 19.29
CA PRO A 5 -9.00 -15.97 20.72
C PRO A 5 -10.25 -16.48 21.47
N ASP A 6 -11.32 -16.84 20.77
CA ASP A 6 -12.58 -17.35 21.34
C ASP A 6 -12.74 -18.88 21.27
N GLY A 7 -11.69 -19.65 20.95
CA GLY A 7 -11.76 -21.12 20.87
C GLY A 7 -12.72 -21.66 19.79
N THR A 8 -13.15 -20.82 18.85
CA THR A 8 -14.05 -21.23 17.77
C THR A 8 -13.28 -21.50 16.49
N ASN A 9 -13.44 -22.71 15.99
CA ASN A 9 -12.83 -23.20 14.75
C ASN A 9 -13.60 -22.66 13.49
N LEU A 10 -13.94 -21.35 13.49
CA LEU A 10 -14.61 -20.73 12.37
C LEU A 10 -13.57 -20.30 11.32
N PRO A 11 -13.81 -20.56 10.03
CA PRO A 11 -12.87 -20.20 8.99
C PRO A 11 -12.71 -18.68 8.89
N PRO A 12 -11.48 -18.14 8.71
CA PRO A 12 -11.27 -16.72 8.56
C PRO A 12 -11.84 -16.19 7.24
N PHE A 13 -12.14 -14.89 7.21
CA PHE A 13 -12.38 -14.17 5.96
C PHE A 13 -11.06 -13.70 5.38
N VAL A 14 -10.87 -13.90 4.08
CA VAL A 14 -9.68 -13.45 3.35
C VAL A 14 -10.08 -12.35 2.39
N PHE A 15 -9.44 -11.20 2.52
CA PHE A 15 -9.60 -10.06 1.64
C PHE A 15 -8.31 -9.86 0.87
N HIS A 16 -8.39 -9.80 -0.46
CA HIS A 16 -7.23 -9.64 -1.33
C HIS A 16 -7.47 -8.54 -2.33
N ASN A 17 -6.53 -7.61 -2.45
CA ASN A 17 -6.58 -6.52 -3.41
C ASN A 17 -5.19 -6.22 -3.95
N GLN A 18 -5.14 -5.91 -5.24
CA GLN A 18 -3.95 -5.42 -5.92
C GLN A 18 -4.20 -4.01 -6.43
N PHE A 19 -3.18 -3.18 -6.35
CA PHE A 19 -3.20 -1.80 -6.80
C PHE A 19 -1.93 -1.50 -7.58
N GLN A 20 -2.05 -0.58 -8.50
CA GLN A 20 -0.91 -0.03 -9.24
C GLN A 20 -1.09 1.47 -9.40
N GLY A 21 -0.01 2.16 -9.66
CA GLY A 21 -0.08 3.57 -9.90
C GLY A 21 1.27 4.18 -10.25
N TRP A 22 1.26 5.48 -10.43
CA TRP A 22 2.47 6.24 -10.67
C TRP A 22 2.36 7.63 -10.05
N MET A 23 3.49 8.22 -9.78
CA MET A 23 3.65 9.63 -9.43
C MET A 23 4.88 10.21 -10.12
N GLU A 24 4.94 11.53 -10.22
CA GLU A 24 6.09 12.23 -10.76
C GLU A 24 6.76 13.08 -9.69
N VAL A 25 8.08 13.05 -9.68
CA VAL A 25 8.93 13.92 -8.86
C VAL A 25 9.89 14.69 -9.76
N TYR A 26 10.00 15.99 -9.56
CA TYR A 26 10.65 16.91 -10.48
C TYR A 26 12.13 17.08 -10.16
N ALA A 27 12.83 15.96 -10.25
CA ALA A 27 14.29 15.88 -10.15
C ALA A 27 14.77 14.61 -10.84
N PRO A 28 16.05 14.55 -11.24
CA PRO A 28 16.69 13.33 -11.74
C PRO A 28 16.63 12.19 -10.73
N VAL A 29 16.64 10.94 -11.22
CA VAL A 29 16.51 9.71 -10.42
C VAL A 29 17.48 9.71 -9.24
N GLN A 30 18.75 10.03 -9.45
CA GLN A 30 19.79 9.97 -8.41
C GLN A 30 19.49 10.86 -7.21
N ARG A 31 18.85 12.02 -7.45
CA ARG A 31 18.46 12.93 -6.37
C ARG A 31 17.32 12.38 -5.55
N TYR A 32 16.37 11.73 -6.21
CA TYR A 32 15.25 11.09 -5.53
C TYR A 32 15.68 9.81 -4.79
N GLU A 33 16.60 9.01 -5.35
CA GLU A 33 17.20 7.85 -4.67
C GLU A 33 17.88 8.27 -3.36
N THR A 34 18.66 9.34 -3.38
CA THR A 34 19.31 9.88 -2.16
C THR A 34 18.27 10.20 -1.07
N TYR A 35 17.14 10.78 -1.46
CA TYR A 35 16.04 11.07 -0.55
C TYR A 35 15.39 9.80 -0.02
N LEU A 36 15.06 8.85 -0.90
CA LEU A 36 14.40 7.59 -0.51
C LEU A 36 15.27 6.76 0.43
N ASN A 37 16.57 6.68 0.16
CA ASN A 37 17.52 5.92 1.00
C ASN A 37 17.62 6.50 2.43
N ASN A 38 17.26 7.76 2.62
CA ASN A 38 17.26 8.46 3.92
C ASN A 38 15.86 8.42 4.57
N HIS A 39 15.16 7.29 4.45
CA HIS A 39 13.77 7.15 4.89
C HIS A 39 13.53 7.46 6.38
N GLN A 40 14.55 7.32 7.24
CA GLN A 40 14.45 7.64 8.66
C GLN A 40 14.14 9.12 8.90
N GLU A 41 14.57 10.01 8.00
CA GLU A 41 14.32 11.45 8.14
C GLU A 41 12.92 11.86 7.70
N TRP A 42 12.34 11.20 6.68
CA TRP A 42 11.10 11.66 6.08
C TRP A 42 9.89 10.76 6.36
N PHE A 43 10.05 9.44 6.59
CA PHE A 43 8.93 8.51 6.67
C PHE A 43 7.96 8.87 7.80
N HIS A 44 8.46 9.14 9.01
CA HIS A 44 7.65 9.55 10.14
C HIS A 44 6.85 10.84 9.85
N ARG A 45 7.50 11.81 9.23
CA ARG A 45 6.90 13.11 8.86
C ARG A 45 5.79 12.94 7.81
N CYS A 46 6.04 12.11 6.81
CA CYS A 46 5.11 11.85 5.73
C CYS A 46 3.95 10.93 6.14
N ALA A 47 4.16 10.03 7.08
CA ALA A 47 3.12 9.15 7.59
C ALA A 47 2.02 9.90 8.37
N HIS A 48 2.32 11.02 9.04
CA HIS A 48 1.32 11.77 9.82
C HIS A 48 0.02 12.06 9.03
N PRO A 49 -1.22 11.90 9.56
CA PRO A 49 -1.57 11.67 10.97
C PRO A 49 -1.51 10.20 11.42
N MET A 50 -1.14 9.27 10.55
CA MET A 50 -0.86 7.88 10.95
C MET A 50 0.37 7.89 11.87
N LYS A 51 0.39 7.00 12.85
CA LYS A 51 1.57 6.82 13.70
C LYS A 51 2.52 5.86 12.99
N ALA A 52 3.78 6.24 12.89
CA ALA A 52 4.85 5.39 12.38
C ALA A 52 5.92 5.27 13.47
N GLU A 53 6.05 4.09 14.05
CA GLU A 53 7.02 3.79 15.10
C GLU A 53 8.18 2.98 14.48
N PRO A 54 9.43 3.44 14.58
CA PRO A 54 10.57 2.75 13.97
C PRO A 54 10.85 1.42 14.69
N VAL A 55 11.21 0.40 13.91
CA VAL A 55 11.64 -0.92 14.40
C VAL A 55 12.88 -1.35 13.63
N GLY A 56 14.01 -1.44 14.32
CA GLY A 56 15.30 -1.70 13.69
C GLY A 56 15.74 -0.57 12.75
N GLN A 57 16.53 -0.90 11.74
CA GLN A 57 17.09 0.10 10.81
C GLN A 57 16.13 0.51 9.69
N HIS A 58 15.33 -0.45 9.20
CA HIS A 58 14.50 -0.25 8.01
C HIS A 58 13.03 -0.63 8.25
N GLY A 59 12.65 -0.90 9.50
CA GLY A 59 11.30 -1.29 9.87
C GLY A 59 10.48 -0.16 10.48
N TYR A 60 9.14 -0.25 10.31
CA TYR A 60 8.17 0.66 10.91
C TYR A 60 6.91 -0.10 11.28
N ILE A 61 6.34 0.21 12.44
CA ILE A 61 4.96 -0.16 12.76
C ILE A 61 4.06 1.03 12.43
N LEU A 62 3.17 0.84 11.48
CA LEU A 62 2.24 1.87 11.04
C LEU A 62 0.85 1.61 11.62
N THR A 63 0.34 2.55 12.45
CA THR A 63 -1.04 2.55 12.93
C THR A 63 -1.86 3.46 12.02
N ILE A 64 -2.79 2.87 11.26
CA ILE A 64 -3.42 3.56 10.12
C ILE A 64 -4.58 4.47 10.58
N GLY A 65 -5.27 4.10 11.64
CA GLY A 65 -6.46 4.78 12.15
C GLY A 65 -7.63 3.82 12.31
N ARG A 66 -8.81 4.33 12.68
CA ARG A 66 -9.97 3.50 12.96
C ARG A 66 -10.87 3.36 11.74
N TYR A 67 -11.26 2.12 11.48
CA TYR A 67 -12.17 1.74 10.39
C TYR A 67 -13.18 0.74 10.90
N GLY A 68 -14.41 0.85 10.42
CA GLY A 68 -15.44 -0.07 10.88
C GLY A 68 -16.71 0.00 10.06
N SER A 69 -17.56 -1.00 10.28
CA SER A 69 -18.89 -1.11 9.71
C SER A 69 -19.73 -2.11 10.53
N HIS A 70 -21.04 -1.93 10.55
CA HIS A 70 -21.98 -2.84 11.22
C HIS A 70 -21.66 -3.11 12.70
N GLY A 71 -21.20 -2.08 13.43
CA GLY A 71 -20.87 -2.20 14.86
C GLY A 71 -19.56 -2.92 15.17
N TYR A 72 -18.75 -3.20 14.17
CA TYR A 72 -17.39 -3.72 14.35
C TYR A 72 -16.37 -2.69 13.88
N GLU A 73 -15.44 -2.33 14.75
CA GLU A 73 -14.36 -1.39 14.48
C GLU A 73 -13.00 -2.05 14.66
N VAL A 74 -12.04 -1.65 13.85
CA VAL A 74 -10.65 -2.10 13.91
C VAL A 74 -9.73 -0.90 13.72
N GLU A 75 -8.62 -0.88 14.45
CA GLU A 75 -7.51 0.03 14.26
C GLU A 75 -6.32 -0.76 13.70
N PRO A 76 -6.17 -0.81 12.35
CA PRO A 76 -5.15 -1.62 11.72
C PRO A 76 -3.76 -1.13 12.08
N LYS A 77 -2.91 -2.08 12.50
CA LYS A 77 -1.46 -1.90 12.62
C LYS A 77 -0.78 -2.84 11.64
N ILE A 78 0.22 -2.34 10.95
CA ILE A 78 1.00 -3.11 10.00
C ILE A 78 2.49 -2.85 10.23
N GLY A 79 3.27 -3.91 10.31
CA GLY A 79 4.71 -3.84 10.30
C GLY A 79 5.22 -3.81 8.87
N LEU A 80 6.03 -2.83 8.53
CA LEU A 80 6.61 -2.63 7.20
C LEU A 80 8.13 -2.66 7.27
N HIS A 81 8.75 -3.36 6.37
CA HIS A 81 10.19 -3.35 6.15
C HIS A 81 10.48 -2.70 4.80
N LEU A 82 11.15 -1.57 4.83
CA LEU A 82 11.61 -0.86 3.64
C LEU A 82 12.96 -1.44 3.24
N LEU A 83 12.97 -2.31 2.24
CA LEU A 83 14.18 -2.98 1.78
C LEU A 83 15.10 -1.99 1.05
N PRO A 84 16.43 -2.13 1.19
CA PRO A 84 17.37 -1.42 0.36
C PRO A 84 17.08 -1.63 -1.12
N GLN A 85 17.35 -0.60 -1.91
CA GLN A 85 17.15 -0.65 -3.36
C GLN A 85 18.02 -1.72 -4.01
N GLU A 86 17.42 -2.50 -4.90
CA GLU A 86 18.10 -3.48 -5.76
C GLU A 86 17.73 -3.22 -7.22
N GLN A 87 18.73 -2.97 -8.08
CA GLN A 87 18.57 -2.75 -9.53
C GLN A 87 17.52 -1.67 -9.88
N GLY A 88 17.46 -0.57 -9.09
CA GLY A 88 16.50 0.52 -9.30
C GLY A 88 15.10 0.24 -8.76
N VAL A 89 14.90 -0.88 -8.06
CA VAL A 89 13.59 -1.25 -7.49
C VAL A 89 13.65 -1.19 -5.97
N TYR A 90 12.75 -0.44 -5.38
CA TYR A 90 12.49 -0.40 -3.93
C TYR A 90 11.36 -1.37 -3.59
N ARG A 91 11.53 -2.17 -2.54
CA ARG A 91 10.51 -3.12 -2.07
C ARG A 91 10.12 -2.82 -0.64
N ILE A 92 8.87 -3.07 -0.34
CA ILE A 92 8.33 -2.98 1.03
C ILE A 92 7.60 -4.29 1.30
N GLU A 93 7.91 -4.90 2.42
CA GLU A 93 7.32 -6.16 2.85
C GLU A 93 6.76 -6.06 4.26
N THR A 94 5.85 -6.95 4.59
CA THR A 94 5.31 -7.05 5.96
C THR A 94 6.34 -7.65 6.90
N ILE A 95 6.46 -7.06 8.09
CA ILE A 95 7.14 -7.67 9.23
C ILE A 95 6.15 -7.88 10.39
N PRO A 96 6.40 -8.82 11.30
CA PRO A 96 5.57 -9.02 12.48
C PRO A 96 5.48 -7.74 13.32
N VAL A 97 4.30 -7.48 13.88
CA VAL A 97 4.10 -6.40 14.87
C VAL A 97 4.52 -6.94 16.24
N PRO A 98 5.56 -6.37 16.89
CA PRO A 98 6.01 -6.81 18.20
C PRO A 98 4.91 -6.67 19.26
N GLU A 99 4.94 -7.55 20.28
CA GLU A 99 4.10 -7.46 21.50
C GLU A 99 2.58 -7.46 21.27
N GLN A 100 2.10 -7.88 20.11
CA GLN A 100 0.67 -8.04 19.85
C GLN A 100 0.34 -9.47 19.40
N PRO A 101 0.37 -10.46 20.31
CA PRO A 101 0.13 -11.87 19.96
C PRO A 101 -1.31 -12.18 19.54
N PHE A 102 -2.25 -11.23 19.70
CA PHE A 102 -3.68 -11.46 19.48
C PHE A 102 -4.34 -10.37 18.61
N LEU A 103 -3.72 -10.08 17.46
CA LEU A 103 -4.47 -9.38 16.42
C LEU A 103 -5.48 -10.35 15.81
N ASN A 104 -6.77 -9.97 15.78
CA ASN A 104 -7.80 -10.75 15.10
C ASN A 104 -7.66 -10.69 13.56
N TYR A 105 -6.49 -10.35 13.06
CA TYR A 105 -6.17 -10.29 11.65
C TYR A 105 -4.67 -10.51 11.41
N GLU A 106 -4.38 -10.99 10.21
CA GLU A 106 -3.03 -11.11 9.66
C GLU A 106 -2.96 -10.29 8.39
N VAL A 107 -1.85 -9.58 8.19
CA VAL A 107 -1.62 -8.76 7.00
C VAL A 107 -0.41 -9.30 6.26
N ASN A 108 -0.58 -9.55 4.97
CA ASN A 108 0.53 -9.75 4.03
C ASN A 108 0.48 -8.61 3.02
N PHE A 109 1.47 -7.74 3.08
CA PHE A 109 1.63 -6.58 2.23
C PHE A 109 2.96 -6.70 1.50
N GLN A 110 2.93 -6.57 0.19
CA GLN A 110 4.10 -6.51 -0.66
C GLN A 110 3.92 -5.34 -1.63
N ALA A 111 4.91 -4.48 -1.70
CA ALA A 111 4.92 -3.41 -2.67
C ALA A 111 6.28 -3.32 -3.35
N ALA A 112 6.25 -2.94 -4.62
CA ALA A 112 7.43 -2.63 -5.40
C ALA A 112 7.29 -1.25 -6.04
N MET A 113 8.40 -0.55 -6.16
CA MET A 113 8.46 0.79 -6.71
C MET A 113 9.69 0.93 -7.60
N ALA A 114 9.48 1.27 -8.87
CA ALA A 114 10.53 1.48 -9.86
C ALA A 114 10.65 2.96 -10.22
N LEU A 115 11.87 3.46 -10.31
CA LEU A 115 12.19 4.84 -10.69
C LEU A 115 12.54 4.88 -12.18
N VAL A 116 11.77 5.62 -12.96
CA VAL A 116 11.94 5.75 -14.41
C VAL A 116 12.39 7.17 -14.73
N PRO A 117 13.58 7.35 -15.34
CA PRO A 117 14.02 8.67 -15.77
C PRO A 117 13.13 9.18 -16.92
N MET A 118 12.72 10.42 -16.80
CA MET A 118 11.88 11.10 -17.77
C MET A 118 12.53 12.43 -18.17
N ARG A 119 12.22 12.88 -19.37
CA ARG A 119 12.64 14.20 -19.84
C ARG A 119 11.43 15.02 -20.25
N ALA A 120 11.38 16.28 -19.83
CA ALA A 120 10.30 17.20 -20.17
C ALA A 120 10.27 17.42 -21.70
N ASN A 121 9.07 17.26 -22.26
CA ASN A 121 8.83 17.54 -23.68
C ASN A 121 8.47 19.02 -23.83
N PRO A 122 9.20 19.80 -24.66
CA PRO A 122 8.91 21.20 -24.88
C PRO A 122 7.48 21.50 -25.32
N ASP A 123 6.87 20.60 -26.07
CA ASP A 123 5.55 20.81 -26.66
C ASP A 123 4.39 20.50 -25.67
N THR A 124 4.64 19.67 -24.66
CA THR A 124 3.57 19.20 -23.75
C THR A 124 3.79 19.54 -22.28
N ASP A 125 5.04 19.78 -21.87
CA ASP A 125 5.46 19.99 -20.49
C ASP A 125 5.94 21.43 -20.22
N GLU A 126 5.37 22.41 -20.91
CA GLU A 126 5.70 23.82 -20.76
C GLU A 126 5.76 24.27 -19.28
N GLU A 127 4.82 23.77 -18.47
CA GLU A 127 4.81 24.04 -17.04
C GLU A 127 6.09 23.58 -16.31
N LEU A 128 6.69 22.44 -16.70
CA LEU A 128 7.95 21.94 -16.11
C LEU A 128 9.13 22.80 -16.53
N LEU A 129 9.13 23.25 -17.77
CA LEU A 129 10.19 24.11 -18.30
C LEU A 129 10.17 25.48 -17.62
N HIS A 130 9.01 26.02 -17.30
CA HIS A 130 8.90 27.25 -16.50
C HIS A 130 9.47 27.11 -15.08
N LEU A 131 9.53 25.89 -14.54
CA LEU A 131 10.19 25.57 -13.28
C LEU A 131 11.67 25.21 -13.45
N ASN A 132 12.23 25.33 -14.68
CA ASN A 132 13.58 24.88 -15.03
C ASN A 132 13.79 23.37 -14.78
N VAL A 133 12.74 22.57 -14.89
CA VAL A 133 12.79 21.10 -14.75
C VAL A 133 12.90 20.49 -16.16
N VAL A 134 14.09 20.04 -16.52
CA VAL A 134 14.36 19.35 -17.80
C VAL A 134 14.26 17.84 -17.61
N ASP A 135 14.91 17.32 -16.56
CA ASP A 135 14.87 15.90 -16.23
C ASP A 135 14.07 15.69 -14.95
N TYR A 136 13.20 14.70 -14.97
CA TYR A 136 12.37 14.34 -13.80
C TYR A 136 12.24 12.81 -13.69
N THR A 137 11.64 12.34 -12.60
CA THR A 137 11.48 10.92 -12.34
C THR A 137 10.00 10.56 -12.29
N ARG A 138 9.59 9.55 -13.02
CA ARG A 138 8.33 8.87 -12.83
C ARG A 138 8.55 7.67 -11.90
N VAL A 139 7.76 7.59 -10.85
CA VAL A 139 7.77 6.50 -9.88
C VAL A 139 6.58 5.62 -10.17
N ASN A 140 6.81 4.45 -10.74
CA ASN A 140 5.78 3.44 -10.93
C ASN A 140 5.76 2.53 -9.70
N TRP A 141 4.58 2.22 -9.19
CA TRP A 141 4.45 1.35 -8.03
C TRP A 141 3.32 0.34 -8.20
N GLU A 142 3.49 -0.79 -7.58
CA GLU A 142 2.51 -1.85 -7.45
C GLU A 142 2.42 -2.32 -6.01
N LEU A 143 1.27 -2.82 -5.63
CA LEU A 143 0.97 -3.24 -4.27
C LEU A 143 0.05 -4.46 -4.30
N ASP A 144 0.46 -5.53 -3.63
CA ASP A 144 -0.36 -6.68 -3.30
C ASP A 144 -0.66 -6.67 -1.79
N LEU A 145 -1.94 -6.76 -1.44
CA LEU A 145 -2.39 -6.74 -0.05
C LEU A 145 -3.41 -7.85 0.19
N ARG A 146 -3.04 -8.77 1.06
CA ARG A 146 -3.91 -9.82 1.59
C ARG A 146 -4.11 -9.62 3.09
N VAL A 147 -5.36 -9.63 3.52
CA VAL A 147 -5.73 -9.54 4.94
C VAL A 147 -6.59 -10.74 5.28
N THR A 148 -6.12 -11.55 6.23
CA THR A 148 -6.88 -12.66 6.83
C THR A 148 -7.46 -12.15 8.14
N MET A 149 -8.78 -12.23 8.31
CA MET A 149 -9.48 -11.64 9.46
C MET A 149 -10.36 -12.67 10.17
N TYR A 150 -10.21 -12.74 11.49
CA TYR A 150 -11.02 -13.55 12.38
C TYR A 150 -12.05 -12.65 13.07
N PHE A 151 -13.31 -12.82 12.72
CA PHE A 151 -14.39 -12.00 13.26
C PHE A 151 -15.02 -12.60 14.52
N PRO A 152 -15.68 -11.79 15.36
CA PRO A 152 -16.56 -12.28 16.41
C PRO A 152 -17.75 -13.08 15.83
N ARG A 153 -18.30 -14.02 16.63
CA ARG A 153 -19.37 -14.93 16.21
C ARG A 153 -20.59 -14.25 15.58
N PHE A 154 -20.95 -13.05 16.02
CA PHE A 154 -22.12 -12.35 15.48
C PHE A 154 -21.96 -11.96 14.00
N ILE A 155 -20.74 -11.72 13.53
CA ILE A 155 -20.44 -11.43 12.11
C ILE A 155 -20.70 -12.65 11.24
N TYR A 156 -20.38 -13.87 11.74
CA TYR A 156 -20.64 -15.11 10.99
C TYR A 156 -22.12 -15.45 10.85
N ARG A 157 -23.02 -14.75 11.56
CA ARG A 157 -24.47 -14.87 11.36
C ARG A 157 -24.97 -14.05 10.17
N LEU A 158 -24.15 -13.13 9.66
CA LEU A 158 -24.49 -12.34 8.47
C LEU A 158 -24.23 -13.18 7.22
N PRO A 159 -24.94 -12.89 6.11
CA PRO A 159 -24.67 -13.54 4.83
C PRO A 159 -23.21 -13.37 4.42
N HIS A 160 -22.54 -14.46 4.05
CA HIS A 160 -21.12 -14.47 3.68
C HIS A 160 -20.78 -13.41 2.61
N GLY A 161 -21.61 -13.32 1.55
CA GLY A 161 -21.40 -12.32 0.49
C GLY A 161 -21.48 -10.87 0.95
N LEU A 162 -22.29 -10.58 1.98
CA LEU A 162 -22.36 -9.25 2.59
C LEU A 162 -21.06 -8.91 3.32
N VAL A 163 -20.55 -9.83 4.15
CA VAL A 163 -19.30 -9.64 4.90
C VAL A 163 -18.13 -9.50 3.95
N GLN A 164 -18.02 -10.40 2.96
CA GLN A 164 -16.95 -10.37 1.95
C GLN A 164 -16.98 -9.08 1.11
N GLY A 165 -18.15 -8.68 0.64
CA GLY A 165 -18.32 -7.46 -0.16
C GLY A 165 -18.00 -6.19 0.62
N THR A 166 -18.45 -6.12 1.89
CA THR A 166 -18.18 -4.99 2.78
C THR A 166 -16.69 -4.92 3.13
N GLY A 167 -16.06 -6.03 3.50
CA GLY A 167 -14.64 -6.09 3.84
C GLY A 167 -13.75 -5.67 2.66
N ASN A 168 -14.03 -6.17 1.46
CA ASN A 168 -13.31 -5.76 0.24
C ASN A 168 -13.43 -4.25 -0.03
N ARG A 169 -14.62 -3.68 0.21
CA ARG A 169 -14.83 -2.24 0.02
C ARG A 169 -14.07 -1.41 1.05
N VAL A 170 -14.13 -1.81 2.32
CA VAL A 170 -13.41 -1.14 3.42
C VAL A 170 -11.90 -1.22 3.17
N LEU A 171 -11.38 -2.40 2.83
CA LEU A 171 -9.96 -2.56 2.51
C LEU A 171 -9.51 -1.67 1.36
N ALA A 172 -10.28 -1.64 0.27
CA ALA A 172 -9.99 -0.78 -0.88
C ALA A 172 -10.02 0.72 -0.50
N GLN A 173 -10.93 1.11 0.39
CA GLN A 173 -11.00 2.49 0.90
C GLN A 173 -9.78 2.84 1.76
N ILE A 174 -9.34 1.94 2.64
CA ILE A 174 -8.13 2.11 3.46
C ILE A 174 -6.92 2.31 2.56
N VAL A 175 -6.68 1.40 1.61
CA VAL A 175 -5.53 1.48 0.70
C VAL A 175 -5.54 2.77 -0.10
N ARG A 176 -6.68 3.13 -0.70
CA ARG A 176 -6.80 4.38 -1.45
C ARG A 176 -6.48 5.59 -0.60
N HIS A 177 -7.00 5.63 0.63
CA HIS A 177 -6.79 6.74 1.55
C HIS A 177 -5.32 6.88 1.97
N VAL A 178 -4.70 5.76 2.36
CA VAL A 178 -3.30 5.71 2.77
C VAL A 178 -2.37 6.05 1.61
N SER A 179 -2.53 5.37 0.46
CA SER A 179 -1.69 5.60 -0.72
C SER A 179 -1.76 7.04 -1.20
N TYR A 180 -2.97 7.59 -1.34
CA TYR A 180 -3.14 8.99 -1.79
C TYR A 180 -2.46 9.99 -0.84
N ARG A 181 -2.66 9.83 0.48
CA ARG A 181 -2.09 10.75 1.47
C ARG A 181 -0.58 10.62 1.58
N LEU A 182 -0.08 9.39 1.66
CA LEU A 182 1.35 9.14 1.80
C LEU A 182 2.10 9.64 0.56
N THR A 183 1.63 9.28 -0.64
CA THR A 183 2.22 9.72 -1.90
C THR A 183 2.26 11.23 -2.02
N ALA A 184 1.14 11.92 -1.75
CA ALA A 184 1.10 13.38 -1.82
C ALA A 184 2.08 14.04 -0.83
N LYS A 185 2.22 13.47 0.37
CA LYS A 185 3.13 14.01 1.38
C LYS A 185 4.60 13.75 1.05
N VAL A 186 4.92 12.56 0.53
CA VAL A 186 6.28 12.24 0.08
C VAL A 186 6.69 13.16 -1.08
N GLN A 187 5.81 13.38 -2.05
CA GLN A 187 6.06 14.34 -3.12
C GLN A 187 6.32 15.76 -2.58
N ASP A 188 5.44 16.23 -1.69
CA ASP A 188 5.57 17.58 -1.12
C ASP A 188 6.83 17.75 -0.28
N ASP A 189 7.16 16.75 0.55
CA ASP A 189 8.34 16.78 1.41
C ASP A 189 9.62 16.75 0.57
N PHE A 190 9.67 15.88 -0.42
CA PHE A 190 10.79 15.84 -1.37
C PHE A 190 10.99 17.17 -2.09
N HIS A 191 9.92 17.71 -2.71
CA HIS A 191 10.02 18.95 -3.47
C HIS A 191 10.45 20.14 -2.59
N LYS A 192 9.97 20.20 -1.34
CA LYS A 192 10.45 21.19 -0.36
C LYS A 192 11.91 21.03 -0.04
N THR A 193 12.39 19.81 0.13
CA THR A 193 13.79 19.49 0.42
C THR A 193 14.73 20.00 -0.68
N ILE A 194 14.25 19.98 -1.93
CA ILE A 194 15.01 20.50 -3.08
C ILE A 194 14.74 21.98 -3.40
N GLY A 195 13.98 22.68 -2.56
CA GLY A 195 13.65 24.09 -2.73
C GLY A 195 12.54 24.38 -3.74
N LEU A 196 11.82 23.36 -4.18
CA LEU A 196 10.76 23.49 -5.19
C LEU A 196 9.39 23.56 -4.50
N ASN A 197 8.79 24.76 -4.43
CA ASN A 197 7.45 24.95 -3.85
C ASN A 197 6.36 24.82 -4.92
N LEU A 198 5.73 23.66 -4.96
CA LEU A 198 4.65 23.37 -5.89
C LEU A 198 3.28 23.66 -5.26
N GLY A 199 2.46 24.44 -5.94
CA GLY A 199 1.08 24.74 -5.52
C GLY A 199 0.18 23.50 -5.57
N LYS A 200 -0.96 23.54 -4.85
CA LYS A 200 -1.94 22.42 -4.80
C LYS A 200 -2.43 21.93 -6.17
N ARG A 201 -2.42 22.78 -7.19
CA ARG A 201 -2.85 22.45 -8.55
C ARG A 201 -1.94 21.41 -9.22
N TRP A 202 -0.63 21.44 -8.93
CA TRP A 202 0.35 20.54 -9.47
C TRP A 202 0.21 19.10 -8.96
N ARG A 203 -0.15 18.93 -7.69
CA ARG A 203 -0.27 17.64 -7.03
C ARG A 203 -1.32 16.72 -7.64
N ARG A 204 -2.44 17.29 -8.14
CA ARG A 204 -3.58 16.51 -8.66
C ARG A 204 -3.36 15.95 -10.06
N LYS A 205 -2.54 16.60 -10.87
CA LYS A 205 -2.39 16.26 -12.29
C LYS A 205 -1.42 15.09 -12.53
N ARG A 206 -0.53 14.78 -11.55
CA ARG A 206 0.61 13.90 -11.77
C ARG A 206 0.74 12.79 -10.72
N PHE A 207 -0.39 12.25 -10.36
CA PHE A 207 -0.56 11.06 -9.54
C PHE A 207 -1.73 10.23 -10.05
N HIS A 208 -1.51 8.94 -10.22
CA HIS A 208 -2.54 7.97 -10.60
C HIS A 208 -2.45 6.74 -9.71
N ALA A 209 -3.60 6.23 -9.28
CA ALA A 209 -3.71 4.97 -8.57
C ALA A 209 -5.00 4.27 -8.96
N GLU A 210 -4.91 3.01 -9.32
CA GLU A 210 -6.06 2.20 -9.66
C GLU A 210 -5.99 0.83 -8.98
N ARG A 211 -7.16 0.23 -8.77
CA ARG A 211 -7.27 -1.14 -8.30
C ARG A 211 -7.23 -2.08 -9.49
N VAL A 212 -6.29 -3.02 -9.48
CA VAL A 212 -6.25 -4.10 -10.44
C VAL A 212 -7.33 -5.13 -10.06
N ARG A 213 -8.14 -5.58 -11.03
CA ARG A 213 -9.07 -6.69 -10.78
C ARG A 213 -8.27 -7.98 -10.68
N VAL A 214 -8.17 -8.53 -9.48
CA VAL A 214 -7.69 -9.90 -9.30
C VAL A 214 -8.82 -10.82 -9.75
N LEU A 215 -8.60 -11.53 -10.84
CA LEU A 215 -9.46 -12.68 -11.19
C LEU A 215 -9.13 -13.77 -10.17
N THR A 216 -9.94 -13.89 -9.12
CA THR A 216 -9.88 -15.07 -8.24
C THR A 216 -10.16 -16.29 -9.10
N PRO A 217 -9.27 -17.29 -9.15
CA PRO A 217 -9.63 -18.56 -9.77
C PRO A 217 -10.86 -19.09 -9.05
N THR A 218 -11.89 -19.39 -9.80
CA THR A 218 -13.10 -20.08 -9.29
C THR A 218 -12.65 -21.42 -8.73
N PRO A 219 -13.11 -21.84 -7.52
CA PRO A 219 -12.68 -23.11 -6.91
C PRO A 219 -13.13 -24.37 -7.67
N ASP A 220 -13.67 -24.26 -8.87
CA ASP A 220 -14.41 -25.32 -9.58
C ASP A 220 -13.60 -26.06 -10.68
N THR A 221 -12.27 -26.04 -10.66
CA THR A 221 -11.47 -26.78 -11.66
C THR A 221 -10.47 -27.76 -11.08
N LEU A 222 -10.73 -28.32 -9.89
CA LEU A 222 -9.87 -29.35 -9.28
C LEU A 222 -10.59 -30.69 -9.01
N ASP A 223 -11.58 -31.08 -9.81
CA ASP A 223 -12.11 -32.45 -9.75
C ASP A 223 -12.75 -32.85 -11.09
N GLU A 224 -11.94 -33.02 -12.11
CA GLU A 224 -12.33 -33.86 -13.25
C GLU A 224 -11.38 -35.06 -13.27
N PRO A 225 -11.86 -36.26 -12.89
CA PRO A 225 -11.06 -37.48 -12.96
C PRO A 225 -10.77 -37.82 -14.42
N ALA A 226 -9.52 -38.10 -14.74
CA ALA A 226 -9.08 -38.51 -16.05
C ALA A 226 -9.90 -39.69 -16.57
N PRO A 227 -10.30 -39.72 -17.86
CA PRO A 227 -11.02 -40.84 -18.43
C PRO A 227 -10.14 -42.10 -18.45
N PRO A 228 -10.72 -43.31 -18.25
CA PRO A 228 -9.97 -44.55 -18.27
C PRO A 228 -9.41 -44.81 -19.66
N ALA A 229 -8.13 -45.18 -19.69
CA ALA A 229 -7.46 -45.59 -20.91
C ALA A 229 -8.10 -46.83 -21.49
N ALA A 230 -8.37 -46.77 -22.79
CA ALA A 230 -8.81 -47.93 -23.60
C ALA A 230 -7.65 -48.78 -24.07
#